data_10bf2b3bafd2053eae9d047acba183b4
#
_entry.id   10bf2b3bafd2053eae9d047acba183b4
#
_cell.length_a   1.000
_cell.length_b   1.000
_cell.length_c   1.000
_cell.angle_alpha   90.00
_cell.angle_beta   90.00
_cell.angle_gamma   90.00
#
_symmetry.space_group_name_H-M   'P 1'
#
loop_
_entity.id
_entity.type
_entity.pdbx_description
1 polymer ?
#
loop_
_entity_poly.entity_id
_entity_poly.type
_entity_poly.pdbx_seq_one_letter_code
_entity_poly.pdbx_strand_id
1 'polypeptide(L)'
;MKEGHRTWNNVWMLTKGGKQRGQEENFYKLMDLYLSPWFGARTLFIFGFTPQMIGVNEYIEANSSFFDTNIKEVLQQRLKYKVDRMKIKGNSWQNLYPKELMAYQDWWAKLQAA
;
A
#
# COMPACT_ATOMS: atom_id res chain seq x y z
N MET A 1 5.81 18.29 3.88
CA MET A 1 4.55 18.88 4.39
C MET A 1 4.66 18.98 5.90
N LYS A 2 4.41 20.15 6.47
CA LYS A 2 4.47 20.36 7.92
C LYS A 2 3.28 19.71 8.63
N GLU A 3 2.13 19.60 7.93
CA GLU A 3 0.87 19.08 8.44
C GLU A 3 0.82 17.55 8.54
N GLY A 4 1.86 16.86 8.09
CA GLY A 4 1.90 15.41 8.05
C GLY A 4 1.22 14.81 6.83
N HIS A 5 0.91 13.53 6.91
CA HIS A 5 0.24 12.80 5.85
C HIS A 5 -0.71 11.74 6.40
N ARG A 6 -1.71 11.46 5.61
CA ARG A 6 -2.69 10.42 5.90
C ARG A 6 -2.10 9.04 5.68
N THR A 7 -2.35 8.13 6.61
CA THR A 7 -1.91 6.74 6.51
C THR A 7 -3.07 5.78 6.71
N TRP A 8 -2.99 4.64 6.05
CA TRP A 8 -3.86 3.49 6.31
C TRP A 8 -3.08 2.22 6.04
N ASN A 9 -3.52 1.14 6.64
CA ASN A 9 -2.95 -0.18 6.42
C ASN A 9 -4.03 -1.09 5.86
N ASN A 10 -3.72 -1.80 4.78
CA ASN A 10 -4.50 -2.94 4.35
C ASN A 10 -4.03 -4.16 5.15
N VAL A 11 -4.96 -4.86 5.75
CA VAL A 11 -4.68 -6.04 6.56
C VAL A 11 -5.39 -7.26 5.99
N TRP A 12 -4.74 -8.41 6.09
CA TRP A 12 -5.30 -9.69 5.71
C TRP A 12 -5.63 -10.48 6.97
N MET A 13 -6.78 -11.09 7.01
CA MET A 13 -7.22 -11.88 8.16
C MET A 13 -7.85 -13.18 7.70
N LEU A 14 -7.41 -14.29 8.32
CA LEU A 14 -8.12 -15.56 8.18
C LEU A 14 -9.33 -15.53 9.10
N THR A 15 -10.52 -15.61 8.53
CA THR A 15 -11.76 -15.66 9.32
C THR A 15 -11.91 -17.01 10.02
N LYS A 16 -12.66 -17.03 11.13
CA LYS A 16 -13.02 -18.28 11.83
C LYS A 16 -13.67 -19.29 10.89
N GLY A 17 -14.58 -18.84 10.03
CA GLY A 17 -15.22 -19.69 9.03
C GLY A 17 -14.26 -20.22 7.95
N GLY A 18 -13.25 -19.44 7.56
CA GLY A 18 -12.19 -19.89 6.67
C GLY A 18 -11.36 -21.02 7.29
N LYS A 19 -10.95 -20.85 8.56
CA LYS A 19 -10.21 -21.86 9.33
C LYS A 19 -11.04 -23.15 9.47
N GLN A 20 -12.31 -23.04 9.82
CA GLN A 20 -13.20 -24.19 9.95
C GLN A 20 -13.39 -24.97 8.64
N ARG A 21 -13.26 -24.33 7.48
CA ARG A 21 -13.28 -24.96 6.16
C ARG A 21 -11.91 -25.46 5.68
N GLY A 22 -10.89 -25.49 6.54
CA GLY A 22 -9.57 -26.00 6.21
C GLY A 22 -8.77 -25.11 5.23
N GLN A 23 -9.10 -23.80 5.12
CA GLN A 23 -8.44 -22.88 4.20
C GLN A 23 -7.16 -22.23 4.78
N GLU A 24 -6.69 -22.70 5.91
CA GLU A 24 -5.54 -22.11 6.61
C GLU A 24 -4.26 -22.21 5.77
N GLU A 25 -3.99 -23.38 5.20
CA GLU A 25 -2.82 -23.60 4.33
C GLU A 25 -2.85 -22.70 3.07
N ASN A 26 -4.01 -22.63 2.42
CA ASN A 26 -4.20 -21.77 1.25
C ASN A 26 -4.02 -20.28 1.60
N PHE A 27 -4.48 -19.88 2.78
CA PHE A 27 -4.26 -18.52 3.27
C PHE A 27 -2.78 -18.21 3.43
N TYR A 28 -1.99 -19.09 4.04
CA TYR A 28 -0.55 -18.87 4.19
C TYR A 28 0.18 -18.87 2.86
N LYS A 29 -0.14 -19.76 1.93
CA LYS A 29 0.41 -19.73 0.55
C LYS A 29 0.12 -18.40 -0.15
N LEU A 30 -1.08 -17.86 0.03
CA LEU A 30 -1.44 -16.55 -0.49
C LEU A 30 -0.62 -15.43 0.19
N MET A 31 -0.43 -15.52 1.51
CA MET A 31 0.40 -14.54 2.24
C MET A 31 1.86 -14.56 1.80
N ASP A 32 2.42 -15.73 1.55
CA ASP A 32 3.79 -15.86 1.02
C ASP A 32 3.94 -15.14 -0.33
N LEU A 33 2.94 -15.27 -1.21
CA LEU A 33 2.91 -14.52 -2.46
C LEU A 33 2.83 -13.00 -2.21
N TYR A 34 1.93 -12.56 -1.35
CA TYR A 34 1.74 -11.13 -1.04
C TYR A 34 2.94 -10.51 -0.33
N LEU A 35 3.71 -11.30 0.43
CA LEU A 35 4.92 -10.85 1.10
C LEU A 35 6.18 -11.00 0.24
N SER A 36 6.05 -11.47 -0.99
CA SER A 36 7.19 -11.61 -1.90
C SER A 36 7.68 -10.24 -2.42
N PRO A 37 8.99 -10.09 -2.68
CA PRO A 37 9.54 -8.88 -3.29
C PRO A 37 8.91 -8.56 -4.66
N TRP A 38 8.56 -9.59 -5.43
CA TRP A 38 7.84 -9.45 -6.70
C TRP A 38 6.51 -8.71 -6.53
N PHE A 39 5.69 -9.14 -5.56
CA PHE A 39 4.41 -8.51 -5.31
C PHE A 39 4.57 -7.07 -4.79
N GLY A 40 5.58 -6.85 -3.94
CA GLY A 40 5.94 -5.52 -3.46
C GLY A 40 6.30 -4.56 -4.59
N ALA A 41 7.15 -5.00 -5.52
CA ALA A 41 7.52 -4.22 -6.70
C ALA A 41 6.30 -3.93 -7.61
N ARG A 42 5.43 -4.92 -7.79
CA ARG A 42 4.21 -4.78 -8.59
C ARG A 42 3.22 -3.79 -7.98
N THR A 43 3.02 -3.84 -6.67
CA THR A 43 2.13 -2.92 -5.94
C THR A 43 2.64 -1.48 -5.95
N LEU A 44 3.95 -1.31 -5.83
CA LEU A 44 4.59 -0.01 -5.97
C LEU A 44 4.41 0.55 -7.39
N PHE A 45 4.56 -0.29 -8.40
CA PHE A 45 4.43 0.11 -9.81
C PHE A 45 2.99 0.51 -10.16
N ILE A 46 2.00 -0.34 -9.84
CA ILE A 46 0.60 -0.14 -10.26
C ILE A 46 -0.09 0.93 -9.41
N PHE A 47 0.05 0.84 -8.09
CA PHE A 47 -0.72 1.66 -7.15
C PHE A 47 0.10 2.75 -6.46
N GLY A 48 1.43 2.72 -6.61
CA GLY A 48 2.30 3.61 -5.87
C GLY A 48 2.29 3.37 -4.36
N PHE A 49 1.83 2.21 -3.87
CA PHE A 49 1.85 1.88 -2.46
C PHE A 49 3.26 1.59 -1.97
N THR A 50 3.53 1.93 -0.72
CA THR A 50 4.81 1.61 -0.09
C THR A 50 4.82 0.13 0.28
N PRO A 51 5.69 -0.70 -0.31
CA PRO A 51 5.79 -2.10 0.07
C PRO A 51 6.35 -2.24 1.49
N GLN A 52 5.83 -3.22 2.21
CA GLN A 52 6.32 -3.59 3.55
C GLN A 52 7.33 -4.75 3.50
N MET A 53 7.59 -5.28 2.31
CA MET A 53 8.44 -6.45 2.10
C MET A 53 9.91 -6.03 1.98
N ILE A 54 10.78 -6.83 2.58
CA ILE A 54 12.23 -6.70 2.44
C ILE A 54 12.63 -7.22 1.04
N GLY A 55 13.66 -6.63 0.45
CA GLY A 55 14.22 -7.09 -0.83
C GLY A 55 13.51 -6.57 -2.08
N VAL A 56 12.57 -5.63 -1.95
CA VAL A 56 11.86 -5.06 -3.12
C VAL A 56 12.80 -4.26 -4.01
N ASN A 57 13.73 -3.50 -3.45
CA ASN A 57 14.68 -2.72 -4.23
C ASN A 57 15.64 -3.64 -5.01
N GLU A 58 16.19 -4.63 -4.33
CA GLU A 58 17.07 -5.66 -4.92
C GLU A 58 16.34 -6.44 -6.02
N TYR A 59 15.06 -6.74 -5.83
CA TYR A 59 14.24 -7.37 -6.84
C TYR A 59 14.09 -6.49 -8.10
N ILE A 60 13.81 -5.18 -7.93
CA ILE A 60 13.70 -4.23 -9.05
C ILE A 60 15.04 -4.13 -9.80
N GLU A 61 16.15 -4.12 -9.07
CA GLU A 61 17.49 -4.08 -9.67
C GLU A 61 17.81 -5.35 -10.46
N ALA A 62 17.56 -6.52 -9.89
CA ALA A 62 17.83 -7.81 -10.53
C ALA A 62 16.95 -8.09 -11.74
N ASN A 63 15.75 -7.52 -11.80
CA ASN A 63 14.77 -7.73 -12.87
C ASN A 63 14.59 -6.50 -13.75
N SER A 64 15.64 -5.76 -13.98
CA SER A 64 15.63 -4.53 -14.78
C SER A 64 15.15 -4.71 -16.23
N SER A 65 15.20 -5.93 -16.77
CA SER A 65 14.63 -6.25 -18.10
C SER A 65 13.09 -6.19 -18.14
N PHE A 66 12.42 -6.33 -17.00
CA PHE A 66 10.96 -6.18 -16.90
C PHE A 66 10.52 -4.74 -16.67
N PHE A 67 11.46 -3.89 -16.27
CA PHE A 67 11.22 -2.48 -16.05
C PHE A 67 12.12 -1.72 -17.02
N ASP A 68 11.52 -0.95 -17.91
CA ASP A 68 12.27 0.05 -18.67
C ASP A 68 13.14 0.87 -17.70
N THR A 69 14.33 1.26 -18.14
CA THR A 69 15.31 1.99 -17.31
C THR A 69 14.68 3.21 -16.62
N ASN A 70 13.84 3.95 -17.33
CA ASN A 70 13.12 5.10 -16.79
C ASN A 70 12.13 4.71 -15.70
N ILE A 71 11.45 3.58 -15.86
CA ILE A 71 10.50 3.06 -14.86
C ILE A 71 11.24 2.61 -13.60
N LYS A 72 12.37 1.93 -13.76
CA LYS A 72 13.22 1.50 -12.64
C LYS A 72 13.63 2.68 -11.77
N GLU A 73 14.18 3.74 -12.34
CA GLU A 73 14.59 4.93 -11.62
C GLU A 73 13.41 5.59 -10.89
N VAL A 74 12.28 5.72 -11.55
CA VAL A 74 11.06 6.27 -10.94
C VAL A 74 10.58 5.42 -9.77
N LEU A 75 10.63 4.09 -9.86
CA LEU A 75 10.23 3.19 -8.78
C LEU A 75 11.17 3.31 -7.58
N GLN A 76 12.48 3.36 -7.82
CA GLN A 76 13.49 3.52 -6.77
C GLN A 76 13.35 4.88 -6.06
N GLN A 77 13.14 5.95 -6.81
CA GLN A 77 12.89 7.28 -6.25
C GLN A 77 11.60 7.31 -5.41
N ARG A 78 10.52 6.68 -5.91
CA ARG A 78 9.25 6.57 -5.16
C ARG A 78 9.43 5.78 -3.86
N LEU A 79 10.15 4.67 -3.91
CA LEU A 79 10.41 3.85 -2.73
C LEU A 79 11.21 4.64 -1.69
N LYS A 80 12.31 5.26 -2.09
CA LYS A 80 13.13 6.10 -1.21
C LYS A 80 12.31 7.23 -0.59
N TYR A 81 11.57 7.98 -1.39
CA TYR A 81 10.73 9.07 -0.91
C TYR A 81 9.72 8.62 0.14
N LYS A 82 9.08 7.48 -0.07
CA LYS A 82 8.08 6.95 0.87
C LYS A 82 8.71 6.43 2.15
N VAL A 83 9.83 5.71 2.05
CA VAL A 83 10.59 5.24 3.22
C VAL A 83 11.08 6.41 4.07
N ASP A 84 11.62 7.45 3.45
CA ASP A 84 12.09 8.63 4.15
C ASP A 84 10.94 9.36 4.87
N ARG A 85 9.77 9.43 4.25
CA ARG A 85 8.57 9.99 4.91
C ARG A 85 8.09 9.18 6.10
N MET A 86 8.18 7.87 6.05
CA MET A 86 7.79 7.00 7.17
C MET A 86 8.69 7.16 8.40
N LYS A 87 9.93 7.63 8.21
CA LYS A 87 10.87 7.91 9.30
C LYS A 87 10.53 9.18 10.08
N ILE A 88 9.70 10.06 9.54
CA ILE A 88 9.34 11.33 10.18
C ILE A 88 8.28 11.07 11.25
N LYS A 89 8.72 11.08 12.51
CA LYS A 89 7.83 10.86 13.66
C LYS A 89 6.76 11.96 13.78
N GLY A 90 5.55 11.56 14.12
CA GLY A 90 4.44 12.48 14.43
C GLY A 90 3.75 13.12 13.23
N ASN A 91 4.21 12.85 12.00
CA ASN A 91 3.64 13.44 10.79
C ASN A 91 2.68 12.51 10.04
N SER A 92 2.31 11.38 10.63
CA SER A 92 1.31 10.48 10.07
C SER A 92 0.08 10.43 10.96
N TRP A 93 -1.09 10.42 10.35
CA TRP A 93 -2.36 10.30 11.05
C TRP A 93 -3.27 9.30 10.36
N GLN A 94 -4.06 8.60 11.17
CA GLN A 94 -4.93 7.54 10.69
C GLN A 94 -6.06 8.12 9.84
N ASN A 95 -6.44 7.36 8.80
CA ASN A 95 -7.59 7.69 7.98
C ASN A 95 -8.88 7.29 8.72
N LEU A 96 -9.41 8.21 9.53
CA LEU A 96 -10.68 8.03 10.23
C LEU A 96 -11.79 8.78 9.49
N TYR A 97 -12.99 8.26 9.57
CA TYR A 97 -14.16 8.97 9.08
C TYR A 97 -14.40 10.20 9.96
N PRO A 98 -14.71 11.36 9.36
CA PRO A 98 -15.11 12.53 10.13
C PRO A 98 -16.43 12.26 10.88
N LYS A 99 -16.65 12.95 12.01
CA LYS A 99 -17.89 12.82 12.77
C LYS A 99 -19.11 13.19 11.95
N GLU A 100 -18.94 14.15 11.05
CA GLU A 100 -19.98 14.68 10.18
C GLU A 100 -19.96 14.02 8.77
N LEU A 101 -19.65 12.71 8.70
CA LEU A 101 -19.51 12.00 7.42
C LEU A 101 -20.71 12.22 6.48
N MET A 102 -21.94 12.18 7.01
CA MET A 102 -23.15 12.36 6.21
C MET A 102 -23.20 13.76 5.57
N ALA A 103 -22.87 14.82 6.34
CA ALA A 103 -22.81 16.18 5.84
C ALA A 103 -21.75 16.34 4.72
N TYR A 104 -20.60 15.69 4.83
CA TYR A 104 -19.58 15.68 3.79
C TYR A 104 -20.04 14.94 2.53
N GLN A 105 -20.77 13.84 2.67
CA GLN A 105 -21.32 13.10 1.55
C GLN A 105 -22.38 13.92 0.80
N ASP A 106 -23.29 14.57 1.51
CA ASP A 106 -24.30 15.47 0.95
C ASP A 106 -23.66 16.65 0.22
N TRP A 107 -22.63 17.22 0.81
CA TRP A 107 -21.89 18.32 0.19
C TRP A 107 -21.19 17.88 -1.10
N TRP A 108 -20.56 16.72 -1.08
CA TRP A 108 -19.90 16.13 -2.24
C TRP A 108 -20.90 15.83 -3.36
N ALA A 109 -22.06 15.27 -3.05
CA ALA A 109 -23.11 15.01 -4.02
C ALA A 109 -23.61 16.30 -4.68
N LYS A 110 -23.76 17.40 -3.93
CA LYS A 110 -24.12 18.72 -4.48
C LYS A 110 -23.06 19.28 -5.41
N LEU A 111 -21.78 19.12 -5.09
CA LEU A 111 -20.68 19.55 -5.96
C LEU A 111 -20.62 18.76 -7.27
N GLN A 112 -20.94 17.47 -7.24
CA GLN A 112 -20.96 16.64 -8.44
C GLN A 112 -22.17 16.92 -9.34
N ALA A 113 -23.24 17.49 -8.80
CA ALA A 113 -24.46 17.82 -9.53
C ALA A 113 -24.47 19.26 -10.11
N ALA A 114 -23.47 20.06 -9.76
CA ALA A 114 -23.29 21.43 -10.26
C ALA A 114 -22.46 21.50 -11.54
#